data_58f793b9d1f2eabd8f4d4ddb74c6c073
#
_entry.id   58f793b9d1f2eabd8f4d4ddb74c6c073
#
_cell.length_a   1.000
_cell.length_b   1.000
_cell.length_c   1.000
_cell.angle_alpha   90.00
_cell.angle_beta   90.00
_cell.angle_gamma   90.00
#
_symmetry.space_group_name_H-M   'P 1'
#
loop_
_entity.id
_entity.type
_entity.pdbx_description
1 polymer ?
#
loop_
_entity_poly.entity_id
_entity_poly.type
_entity_poly.pdbx_seq_one_letter_code
_entity_poly.pdbx_strand_id
1 'polypeptide(L)'
;MRILVVDDDPSVAEMIAEAIRTFGHEALVALDGAEGLRVLESTTVQGVFLDLVMPGLGGLAVLTRIRSRYPHVPVVILSAHAGDEETREAMALGASEVIMKPAGLAQFTEVLSRLSRSPASG
;
A
#
# COMPACT_ATOMS: atom_id res chain seq x y z
N MET A 1 2.45 10.64 9.12
CA MET A 1 3.26 9.73 8.27
C MET A 1 3.11 10.12 6.81
N ARG A 2 4.04 9.70 6.01
CA ARG A 2 3.95 9.83 4.55
C ARG A 2 3.66 8.46 3.98
N ILE A 3 2.55 8.33 3.24
CA ILE A 3 2.06 7.05 2.73
C ILE A 3 1.99 7.12 1.20
N LEU A 4 2.48 6.07 0.54
CA LEU A 4 2.36 5.95 -0.91
C LEU A 4 1.17 5.05 -1.24
N VAL A 5 0.32 5.50 -2.15
CA VAL A 5 -0.81 4.71 -2.67
C VAL A 5 -0.50 4.33 -4.11
N VAL A 6 -0.47 3.04 -4.40
CA VAL A 6 -0.22 2.53 -5.74
C VAL A 6 -1.46 1.77 -6.22
N ASP A 7 -2.20 2.36 -7.13
CA ASP A 7 -3.43 1.80 -7.67
C ASP A 7 -3.66 2.40 -9.06
N ASP A 8 -3.95 1.57 -10.04
CA ASP A 8 -4.09 2.02 -11.43
C ASP A 8 -5.41 2.74 -11.71
N ASP A 9 -6.37 2.65 -10.81
CA ASP A 9 -7.63 3.40 -10.91
C ASP A 9 -7.46 4.74 -10.21
N PRO A 10 -7.42 5.87 -10.97
CA PRO A 10 -7.21 7.17 -10.35
C PRO A 10 -8.26 7.56 -9.32
N SER A 11 -9.50 7.16 -9.54
CA SER A 11 -10.59 7.47 -8.60
C SER A 11 -10.39 6.75 -7.28
N VAL A 12 -10.02 5.49 -7.33
CA VAL A 12 -9.78 4.69 -6.13
C VAL A 12 -8.54 5.20 -5.40
N ALA A 13 -7.46 5.47 -6.15
CA ALA A 13 -6.23 5.98 -5.58
C ALA A 13 -6.46 7.31 -4.84
N GLU A 14 -7.21 8.21 -5.45
CA GLU A 14 -7.49 9.51 -4.85
C GLU A 14 -8.41 9.38 -3.63
N MET A 15 -9.37 8.48 -3.67
CA MET A 15 -10.24 8.22 -2.53
C MET A 15 -9.42 7.75 -1.32
N ILE A 16 -8.50 6.84 -1.55
CA ILE A 16 -7.63 6.34 -0.48
C ILE A 16 -6.71 7.45 0.02
N ALA A 17 -6.12 8.21 -0.89
CA ALA A 17 -5.25 9.32 -0.52
C ALA A 17 -5.99 10.36 0.31
N GLU A 18 -7.23 10.67 -0.05
CA GLU A 18 -8.06 11.61 0.69
C GLU A 18 -8.33 11.10 2.11
N ALA A 19 -8.62 9.82 2.25
CA ALA A 19 -8.82 9.22 3.58
C ALA A 19 -7.55 9.35 4.43
N ILE A 20 -6.40 9.10 3.83
CA ILE A 20 -5.11 9.21 4.52
C ILE A 20 -4.89 10.65 5.00
N ARG A 21 -5.16 11.62 4.13
CA ARG A 21 -5.00 13.04 4.47
C ARG A 21 -5.96 13.49 5.55
N THR A 22 -7.17 12.96 5.53
CA THR A 22 -8.18 13.28 6.54
C THR A 22 -7.72 12.88 7.94
N PHE A 23 -6.92 11.84 8.04
CA PHE A 23 -6.37 11.41 9.33
C PHE A 23 -5.02 12.06 9.65
N GLY A 24 -4.67 13.12 8.94
CA GLY A 24 -3.50 13.91 9.30
C GLY A 24 -2.18 13.44 8.69
N HIS A 25 -2.23 12.58 7.70
CA HIS A 25 -1.01 12.07 7.08
C HIS A 25 -0.83 12.62 5.66
N GLU A 26 0.39 12.55 5.15
CA GLU A 26 0.69 12.89 3.77
C GLU A 26 0.42 11.68 2.88
N ALA A 27 -0.15 11.91 1.70
CA ALA A 27 -0.38 10.83 0.75
C ALA A 27 0.21 11.19 -0.61
N LEU A 28 0.93 10.24 -1.18
CA LEU A 28 1.45 10.32 -2.53
C LEU A 28 0.75 9.25 -3.35
N VAL A 29 0.45 9.54 -4.61
CA VAL A 29 -0.27 8.62 -5.49
C VAL A 29 0.60 8.24 -6.67
N ALA A 30 0.67 6.94 -6.96
CA ALA A 30 1.26 6.41 -8.17
C ALA A 30 0.22 5.55 -8.86
N LEU A 31 0.09 5.68 -10.16
CA LEU A 31 -0.96 5.00 -10.91
C LEU A 31 -0.48 3.72 -11.59
N ASP A 32 0.75 3.34 -11.38
CA ASP A 32 1.27 2.04 -11.79
C ASP A 32 2.47 1.67 -10.93
N GLY A 33 2.90 0.42 -11.05
CA GLY A 33 3.96 -0.11 -10.22
C GLY A 33 5.31 0.55 -10.47
N ALA A 34 5.62 0.84 -11.73
CA ALA A 34 6.90 1.47 -12.06
C ALA A 34 7.00 2.87 -11.46
N GLU A 35 5.91 3.64 -11.54
CA GLU A 35 5.86 4.96 -10.92
C GLU A 35 6.01 4.86 -9.41
N GLY A 36 5.34 3.89 -8.79
CA GLY A 36 5.46 3.66 -7.36
C GLY A 36 6.88 3.40 -6.92
N LEU A 37 7.59 2.58 -7.66
CA LEU A 37 8.99 2.30 -7.35
C LEU A 37 9.87 3.53 -7.53
N ARG A 38 9.59 4.36 -8.53
CA ARG A 38 10.33 5.61 -8.72
C ARG A 38 10.10 6.58 -7.55
N VAL A 39 8.88 6.65 -7.06
CA VAL A 39 8.58 7.50 -5.89
C VAL A 39 9.38 7.02 -4.69
N LEU A 40 9.46 5.72 -4.47
CA LEU A 40 10.21 5.16 -3.34
C LEU A 40 11.70 5.45 -3.44
N GLU A 41 12.24 5.56 -4.64
CA GLU A 41 13.65 5.90 -4.83
C GLU A 41 13.95 7.34 -4.45
N SER A 42 13.00 8.24 -4.65
CA SER A 42 13.22 9.68 -4.44
C SER A 42 12.63 10.22 -3.15
N THR A 43 11.76 9.45 -2.48
CA THR A 43 11.03 9.95 -1.31
C THR A 43 10.90 8.86 -0.27
N THR A 44 11.24 9.20 0.97
CA THR A 44 11.08 8.26 2.08
C THR A 44 9.61 8.20 2.50
N VAL A 45 9.05 7.00 2.54
CA VAL A 45 7.67 6.80 3.00
C VAL A 45 7.65 5.85 4.19
N GLN A 46 6.62 5.97 5.02
CA GLN A 46 6.44 5.13 6.20
C GLN A 46 5.44 4.01 5.98
N GLY A 47 4.83 3.95 4.81
CA GLY A 47 3.92 2.86 4.47
C GLY A 47 3.51 2.93 3.01
N VAL A 48 3.05 1.79 2.48
CA VAL A 48 2.59 1.69 1.10
C VAL A 48 1.26 0.95 1.08
N PHE A 49 0.28 1.51 0.36
CA PHE A 49 -0.97 0.82 0.04
C PHE A 49 -0.85 0.39 -1.42
N LEU A 50 -0.93 -0.89 -1.69
CA LEU A 50 -0.59 -1.46 -2.99
C LEU A 50 -1.70 -2.35 -3.52
N ASP A 51 -2.22 -1.99 -4.70
CA ASP A 51 -3.17 -2.82 -5.42
C ASP A 51 -2.43 -3.99 -6.07
N LEU A 52 -2.95 -5.20 -5.93
CA LEU A 52 -2.32 -6.37 -6.52
C LEU A 52 -2.58 -6.49 -8.01
N VAL A 53 -3.76 -6.10 -8.46
CA VAL A 53 -4.16 -6.29 -9.86
C VAL A 53 -3.97 -5.00 -10.63
N MET A 54 -2.86 -4.90 -11.34
CA MET A 54 -2.54 -3.74 -12.16
C MET A 54 -1.93 -4.20 -13.48
N PRO A 55 -2.17 -3.47 -14.58
CA PRO A 55 -1.51 -3.78 -15.84
C PRO A 55 -0.01 -3.48 -15.75
N GLY A 56 0.76 -4.13 -16.60
CA GLY A 56 2.20 -3.95 -16.62
C GLY A 56 2.87 -4.64 -15.44
N LEU A 57 3.66 -3.90 -14.67
CA LEU A 57 4.31 -4.46 -13.49
C LEU A 57 3.27 -4.67 -12.40
N GLY A 58 2.89 -5.91 -12.17
CA GLY A 58 1.84 -6.25 -11.22
C GLY A 58 2.24 -6.06 -9.77
N GLY A 59 1.24 -6.09 -8.90
CA GLY A 59 1.43 -5.82 -7.48
C GLY A 59 2.41 -6.75 -6.79
N LEU A 60 2.39 -8.05 -7.13
CA LEU A 60 3.33 -8.99 -6.50
C LEU A 60 4.78 -8.67 -6.85
N ALA A 61 5.04 -8.26 -8.10
CA ALA A 61 6.39 -7.87 -8.50
C ALA A 61 6.84 -6.62 -7.78
N VAL A 62 5.94 -5.65 -7.61
CA VAL A 62 6.23 -4.42 -6.88
C VAL A 62 6.53 -4.75 -5.42
N LEU A 63 5.71 -5.59 -4.80
CA LEU A 63 5.91 -6.00 -3.42
C LEU A 63 7.26 -6.68 -3.22
N THR A 64 7.63 -7.56 -4.13
CA THR A 64 8.92 -8.25 -4.08
C THR A 64 10.08 -7.25 -4.07
N ARG A 65 10.00 -6.25 -4.93
CA ARG A 65 11.04 -5.22 -5.00
C ARG A 65 11.08 -4.34 -3.75
N ILE A 66 9.90 -4.00 -3.22
CA ILE A 66 9.82 -3.22 -1.99
C ILE A 66 10.47 -4.00 -0.84
N ARG A 67 10.12 -5.29 -0.70
CA ARG A 67 10.71 -6.10 0.37
C ARG A 67 12.23 -6.22 0.26
N SER A 68 12.72 -6.31 -0.96
CA SER A 68 14.15 -6.44 -1.20
C SER A 68 14.92 -5.17 -0.84
N ARG A 69 14.37 -4.01 -1.20
CA ARG A 69 15.07 -2.73 -1.03
C ARG A 69 14.68 -1.97 0.23
N TYR A 70 13.48 -2.17 0.73
CA TYR A 70 12.94 -1.44 1.87
C TYR A 70 12.28 -2.42 2.83
N PRO A 71 13.08 -3.28 3.48
CA PRO A 71 12.52 -4.40 4.26
C PRO A 71 11.69 -3.98 5.47
N HIS A 72 11.81 -2.73 5.91
CA HIS A 72 11.09 -2.25 7.09
C HIS A 72 9.83 -1.47 6.77
N VAL A 73 9.58 -1.17 5.50
CA VAL A 73 8.39 -0.39 5.14
C VAL A 73 7.16 -1.31 5.11
N PRO A 74 6.15 -1.04 5.94
CA PRO A 74 4.94 -1.87 5.88
C PRO A 74 4.20 -1.66 4.58
N VAL A 75 3.70 -2.76 4.00
CA VAL A 75 2.94 -2.74 2.76
C VAL A 75 1.57 -3.34 3.05
N VAL A 76 0.53 -2.54 2.82
CA VAL A 76 -0.86 -2.94 2.96
C VAL A 76 -1.40 -3.25 1.58
N ILE A 77 -1.90 -4.46 1.39
CA ILE A 77 -2.42 -4.91 0.11
C ILE A 77 -3.88 -4.51 -0.03
N LEU A 78 -4.24 -4.01 -1.21
CA LEU A 78 -5.62 -3.73 -1.59
C LEU A 78 -6.08 -4.86 -2.50
N SER A 79 -7.13 -5.57 -2.14
CA SER A 79 -7.59 -6.73 -2.88
C SER A 79 -9.09 -6.72 -3.06
N ALA A 80 -9.56 -7.10 -4.25
CA ALA A 80 -10.98 -7.26 -4.52
C ALA A 80 -11.49 -8.62 -4.05
N HIS A 81 -10.59 -9.58 -3.81
CA HIS A 81 -10.95 -10.94 -3.46
C HIS A 81 -10.07 -11.47 -2.32
N ALA A 82 -10.61 -11.46 -1.09
CA ALA A 82 -9.89 -11.99 0.06
C ALA A 82 -9.68 -13.50 -0.09
N GLY A 83 -8.52 -13.95 0.32
CA GLY A 83 -8.24 -15.38 0.39
C GLY A 83 -7.91 -16.03 -0.95
N ASP A 84 -7.81 -15.24 -2.03
CA ASP A 84 -7.38 -15.82 -3.30
C ASP A 84 -5.87 -16.08 -3.25
N GLU A 85 -5.40 -16.77 -4.28
CA GLU A 85 -4.01 -17.19 -4.35
C GLU A 85 -3.04 -16.02 -4.33
N GLU A 86 -3.36 -14.94 -5.04
CA GLU A 86 -2.49 -13.76 -5.07
C GLU A 86 -2.37 -13.09 -3.72
N THR A 87 -3.48 -13.03 -2.99
CA THR A 87 -3.48 -12.45 -1.64
C THR A 87 -2.61 -13.28 -0.70
N ARG A 88 -2.74 -14.61 -0.78
CA ARG A 88 -1.91 -15.49 0.04
C ARG A 88 -0.44 -15.36 -0.32
N GLU A 89 -0.15 -15.24 -1.61
CA GLU A 89 1.21 -15.08 -2.09
C GLU A 89 1.81 -13.77 -1.59
N ALA A 90 1.02 -12.69 -1.61
CA ALA A 90 1.46 -11.40 -1.10
C ALA A 90 1.82 -11.48 0.39
N MET A 91 1.01 -12.16 1.17
CA MET A 91 1.30 -12.31 2.59
C MET A 91 2.58 -13.12 2.80
N ALA A 92 2.80 -14.16 1.99
CA ALA A 92 4.02 -14.95 2.05
C ALA A 92 5.25 -14.13 1.66
N LEU A 93 5.08 -13.15 0.77
CA LEU A 93 6.16 -12.27 0.34
C LEU A 93 6.44 -11.12 1.31
N GLY A 94 5.68 -11.02 2.37
CA GLY A 94 5.95 -10.04 3.41
C GLY A 94 5.01 -8.86 3.50
N ALA A 95 3.83 -8.94 2.89
CA ALA A 95 2.83 -7.90 3.08
C ALA A 95 2.41 -7.88 4.55
N SER A 96 2.16 -6.67 5.06
CA SER A 96 1.81 -6.48 6.46
C SER A 96 0.34 -6.78 6.73
N GLU A 97 -0.53 -6.31 5.87
CA GLU A 97 -1.98 -6.45 6.03
C GLU A 97 -2.67 -6.47 4.67
N VAL A 98 -3.92 -6.90 4.66
CA VAL A 98 -4.76 -6.88 3.47
C VAL A 98 -6.04 -6.12 3.79
N ILE A 99 -6.42 -5.20 2.90
CA ILE A 99 -7.70 -4.52 2.95
C ILE A 99 -8.52 -4.93 1.74
N MET A 100 -9.75 -5.37 1.98
CA MET A 100 -10.67 -5.72 0.91
C MET A 100 -11.27 -4.49 0.28
N LYS A 101 -11.36 -4.45 -1.04
CA LYS A 101 -12.08 -3.41 -1.77
C LYS A 101 -13.54 -3.82 -1.90
N PRO A 102 -14.49 -2.88 -1.85
CA PRO A 102 -14.34 -1.50 -1.41
C PRO A 102 -14.20 -1.42 0.11
N ALA A 103 -13.31 -0.55 0.59
CA ALA A 103 -13.06 -0.43 2.01
C ALA A 103 -13.72 0.82 2.58
N GLY A 104 -14.24 0.73 3.80
CA GLY A 104 -14.80 1.86 4.48
C GLY A 104 -13.73 2.64 5.27
N LEU A 105 -14.08 3.85 5.68
CA LEU A 105 -13.18 4.71 6.45
C LEU A 105 -12.69 4.06 7.73
N ALA A 106 -13.56 3.31 8.40
CA ALA A 106 -13.19 2.64 9.65
C ALA A 106 -12.02 1.70 9.47
N GLN A 107 -12.01 0.97 8.35
CA GLN A 107 -10.94 0.02 8.06
C GLN A 107 -9.62 0.73 7.83
N PHE A 108 -9.64 1.83 7.06
CA PHE A 108 -8.44 2.63 6.84
C PHE A 108 -7.93 3.23 8.14
N THR A 109 -8.85 3.71 9.00
CA THR A 109 -8.49 4.28 10.29
C THR A 109 -7.74 3.26 11.15
N GLU A 110 -8.25 2.04 11.19
CA GLU A 110 -7.60 0.98 11.97
C GLU A 110 -6.21 0.67 11.46
N VAL A 111 -6.06 0.54 10.15
CA VAL A 111 -4.77 0.22 9.55
C VAL A 111 -3.78 1.35 9.79
N LEU A 112 -4.19 2.60 9.55
CA LEU A 112 -3.33 3.75 9.79
C LEU A 112 -2.90 3.86 11.25
N SER A 113 -3.81 3.55 12.15
CA SER A 113 -3.52 3.54 13.58
C SER A 113 -2.44 2.50 13.91
N ARG A 114 -2.55 1.32 13.34
CA ARG A 114 -1.53 0.27 13.54
C ARG A 114 -0.17 0.67 12.97
N LEU A 115 -0.17 1.29 11.79
CA LEU A 115 1.08 1.74 11.18
C LEU A 115 1.75 2.83 12.03
N SER A 116 0.95 3.76 12.56
CA SER A 116 1.45 4.84 13.40
C SER A 116 2.06 4.33 14.70
N ARG A 117 1.49 3.27 15.26
CA ARG A 117 1.95 2.70 16.52
C ARG A 117 3.03 1.65 16.34
N SER A 118 3.32 1.31 15.11
CA SER A 118 4.29 0.27 14.85
C SER A 118 5.67 0.68 15.35
N PRO A 119 6.31 -0.14 16.17
CA PRO A 119 7.66 0.13 16.62
C PRO A 119 8.70 -0.22 15.56
N ALA A 120 8.27 -0.43 14.34
CA ALA A 120 9.19 -0.69 13.24
C ALA A 120 10.17 0.44 13.10
N SER A 121 9.78 1.60 13.54
CA SER A 121 10.67 2.73 13.65
C SER A 121 11.73 2.48 14.71
N GLY A 122 11.37 1.65 15.63
CA GLY A 122 12.30 1.31 16.68
C GLY A 122 13.13 0.16 16.27
#